data_6b10d8fee870679cda67b6617b831441
#
_entry.id   6b10d8fee870679cda67b6617b831441
#
_cell.length_a   1.000
_cell.length_b   1.000
_cell.length_c   1.000
_cell.angle_alpha   90.00
_cell.angle_beta   90.00
_cell.angle_gamma   90.00
#
_symmetry.space_group_name_H-M   'P 1'
#
loop_
_entity.id
_entity.type
_entity.pdbx_description
1 polymer ?
#
loop_
_entity_poly.entity_id
_entity_poly.type
_entity_poly.pdbx_seq_one_letter_code
_entity_poly.pdbx_strand_id
1 'polypeptide(L)'
;WENEVDGLKDDADGLNEFYRQFPRTEKHAFRDETKESLFNLTRIYEQIDWNEDINYSNIITKGNFIWEDSVRDSRVLFMPNPKGKFYISWLPPKNLQNSVIIKRGMKYPGNKHLGAFGCDPYDISGTVDKRGSNGSLHGLTKWSMENVPPNHFFLEYIARPQTAEIFFEDVLMALIFYGMPILAENNKPRLLYY
;
A
#
# COMPACT_ATOMS: atom_id res chain seq x y z
N TRP A 1 20.02 4.63 28.23
CA TRP A 1 19.57 4.61 26.84
C TRP A 1 18.14 5.13 26.75
N GLU A 2 17.18 4.54 27.48
CA GLU A 2 15.76 4.94 27.47
C GLU A 2 15.55 6.38 27.94
N ASN A 3 16.23 6.80 28.99
CA ASN A 3 16.18 8.17 29.50
C ASN A 3 16.72 9.19 28.49
N GLU A 4 17.77 8.85 27.74
CA GLU A 4 18.31 9.70 26.67
C GLU A 4 17.36 9.79 25.48
N VAL A 5 16.77 8.67 25.07
CA VAL A 5 15.73 8.63 24.02
C VAL A 5 14.52 9.49 24.41
N ASP A 6 14.09 9.40 25.67
CA ASP A 6 13.00 10.21 26.21
C ASP A 6 13.34 11.72 26.23
N GLY A 7 14.58 12.05 26.58
CA GLY A 7 15.08 13.43 26.57
C GLY A 7 15.23 14.04 25.16
N LEU A 8 15.42 13.21 24.15
CA LEU A 8 15.63 13.63 22.76
C LEU A 8 14.35 13.53 21.89
N LYS A 9 13.18 13.21 22.46
CA LYS A 9 11.93 13.03 21.71
C LYS A 9 11.54 14.20 20.83
N ASP A 10 11.84 15.41 21.25
CA ASP A 10 11.51 16.65 20.52
C ASP A 10 12.65 17.12 19.60
N ASP A 11 13.83 16.47 19.68
CA ASP A 11 14.99 16.71 18.81
C ASP A 11 15.24 15.51 17.90
N ALA A 12 14.63 15.56 16.73
CA ALA A 12 14.68 14.48 15.74
C ALA A 12 16.11 14.18 15.24
N ASP A 13 16.93 15.22 15.09
CA ASP A 13 18.31 15.08 14.60
C ASP A 13 19.18 14.49 15.71
N GLY A 14 19.05 14.99 16.94
CA GLY A 14 19.75 14.48 18.11
C GLY A 14 19.39 13.01 18.40
N LEU A 15 18.11 12.65 18.29
CA LEU A 15 17.65 11.27 18.47
C LEU A 15 18.23 10.34 17.40
N ASN A 16 18.27 10.78 16.15
CA ASN A 16 18.81 9.99 15.05
C ASN A 16 20.32 9.75 15.21
N GLU A 17 21.07 10.79 15.61
CA GLU A 17 22.48 10.70 15.90
C GLU A 17 22.77 9.80 17.12
N PHE A 18 21.94 9.88 18.16
CA PHE A 18 22.04 9.01 19.33
C PHE A 18 21.85 7.54 18.95
N TYR A 19 20.86 7.22 18.11
CA TYR A 19 20.66 5.85 17.63
C TYR A 19 21.84 5.33 16.81
N ARG A 20 22.49 6.16 16.02
CA ARG A 20 23.70 5.80 15.26
C ARG A 20 24.88 5.53 16.17
N GLN A 21 25.08 6.36 17.20
CA GLN A 21 26.19 6.22 18.13
C GLN A 21 26.02 5.07 19.13
N PHE A 22 24.76 4.81 19.52
CA PHE A 22 24.41 3.78 20.52
C PHE A 22 23.31 2.84 19.99
N PRO A 23 23.58 2.11 18.90
CA PRO A 23 22.56 1.29 18.27
C PRO A 23 22.18 0.09 19.14
N ARG A 24 20.88 -0.15 19.33
CA ARG A 24 20.34 -1.40 19.88
C ARG A 24 19.96 -2.41 18.81
N THR A 25 19.79 -1.95 17.58
CA THR A 25 19.47 -2.79 16.43
C THR A 25 20.39 -2.45 15.28
N GLU A 26 20.52 -3.36 14.32
CA GLU A 26 21.28 -3.13 13.09
C GLU A 26 20.75 -1.93 12.31
N LYS A 27 19.43 -1.73 12.32
CA LYS A 27 18.77 -0.57 11.70
C LYS A 27 19.15 0.76 12.35
N HIS A 28 19.36 0.80 13.66
CA HIS A 28 19.84 1.99 14.35
C HIS A 28 21.23 2.41 13.87
N ALA A 29 22.11 1.43 13.60
CA ALA A 29 23.48 1.68 13.18
C ALA A 29 23.60 2.27 11.77
N PHE A 30 22.61 1.99 10.91
CA PHE A 30 22.62 2.39 9.48
C PHE A 30 21.60 3.48 9.15
N ARG A 31 21.15 4.27 10.13
CA ARG A 31 20.29 5.44 9.86
C ARG A 31 21.05 6.51 9.12
N ASP A 32 20.48 6.96 7.98
CA ASP A 32 21.08 8.03 7.19
C ASP A 32 20.92 9.41 7.87
N GLU A 33 21.79 10.35 7.52
CA GLU A 33 21.65 11.73 7.95
C GLU A 33 20.45 12.40 7.27
N THR A 34 19.63 13.09 8.08
CA THR A 34 18.39 13.74 7.58
C THR A 34 18.67 14.98 6.73
N LYS A 35 19.89 15.51 6.76
CA LYS A 35 20.24 16.81 6.18
C LYS A 35 20.12 16.93 4.66
N GLU A 36 20.19 15.81 3.94
CA GLU A 36 20.11 15.75 2.47
C GLU A 36 18.79 15.19 1.95
N SER A 37 17.91 14.72 2.83
CA SER A 37 16.64 14.11 2.44
C SER A 37 15.53 15.15 2.32
N LEU A 38 14.75 15.05 1.23
CA LEU A 38 13.50 15.80 1.06
C LEU A 38 12.42 15.37 2.08
N PHE A 39 12.56 14.19 2.64
CA PHE A 39 11.62 13.59 3.59
C PHE A 39 12.19 13.62 5.01
N ASN A 40 11.31 13.73 6.01
CA ASN A 40 11.70 13.58 7.40
C ASN A 40 12.01 12.11 7.71
N LEU A 41 13.27 11.72 7.58
CA LEU A 41 13.72 10.34 7.76
C LEU A 41 13.45 9.83 9.19
N THR A 42 13.53 10.70 10.20
CA THR A 42 13.21 10.29 11.58
C THR A 42 11.77 9.80 11.70
N ARG A 43 10.81 10.53 11.13
CA ARG A 43 9.40 10.10 11.13
C ARG A 43 9.18 8.81 10.34
N ILE A 44 9.94 8.63 9.27
CA ILE A 44 9.91 7.38 8.49
C ILE A 44 10.43 6.22 9.33
N TYR A 45 11.56 6.38 10.01
CA TYR A 45 12.11 5.33 10.89
C TYR A 45 11.19 5.02 12.08
N GLU A 46 10.61 6.04 12.73
CA GLU A 46 9.60 5.84 13.79
C GLU A 46 8.42 5.00 13.27
N GLN A 47 7.94 5.28 12.06
CA GLN A 47 6.84 4.52 11.47
C GLN A 47 7.25 3.08 11.10
N ILE A 48 8.48 2.88 10.60
CA ILE A 48 9.02 1.54 10.31
C ILE A 48 9.13 0.73 11.61
N ASP A 49 9.71 1.32 12.66
CA ASP A 49 9.87 0.68 13.96
C ASP A 49 8.49 0.31 14.56
N TRP A 50 7.50 1.20 14.44
CA TRP A 50 6.13 0.93 14.87
C TRP A 50 5.47 -0.21 14.06
N ASN A 51 5.66 -0.25 12.75
CA ASN A 51 5.10 -1.31 11.89
C ASN A 51 5.70 -2.69 12.19
N GLU A 52 6.94 -2.72 12.69
CA GLU A 52 7.65 -3.97 13.01
C GLU A 52 7.47 -4.40 14.47
N ASP A 53 6.90 -3.56 15.33
CA ASP A 53 6.60 -3.92 16.72
C ASP A 53 5.65 -5.12 16.72
N ILE A 54 6.01 -6.16 17.49
CA ILE A 54 5.24 -7.40 17.60
C ILE A 54 3.80 -7.16 18.08
N ASN A 55 3.56 -6.09 18.82
CA ASN A 55 2.24 -5.71 19.30
C ASN A 55 1.34 -5.14 18.19
N TYR A 56 1.94 -4.64 17.12
CA TYR A 56 1.24 -4.01 15.99
C TYR A 56 1.35 -4.81 14.69
N SER A 57 2.27 -5.77 14.60
CA SER A 57 2.47 -6.60 13.39
C SER A 57 1.23 -7.40 12.98
N ASN A 58 0.29 -7.65 13.88
CA ASN A 58 -0.98 -8.32 13.62
C ASN A 58 -2.03 -7.43 12.90
N ILE A 59 -1.78 -6.14 12.73
CA ILE A 59 -2.69 -5.23 12.02
C ILE A 59 -2.67 -5.51 10.52
N ILE A 60 -1.52 -5.97 9.99
CA ILE A 60 -1.36 -6.22 8.55
C ILE A 60 -1.68 -7.68 8.23
N THR A 61 -2.69 -7.87 7.40
CA THR A 61 -3.05 -9.17 6.83
C THR A 61 -2.49 -9.28 5.41
N LYS A 62 -1.76 -10.36 5.14
CA LYS A 62 -1.35 -10.69 3.76
C LYS A 62 -2.39 -11.57 3.10
N GLY A 63 -2.57 -11.39 1.79
CA GLY A 63 -3.51 -12.19 1.04
C GLY A 63 -3.52 -11.91 -0.46
N ASN A 64 -4.48 -12.51 -1.14
CA ASN A 64 -4.72 -12.31 -2.56
C ASN A 64 -6.20 -12.01 -2.80
N PHE A 65 -6.49 -11.24 -3.83
CA PHE A 65 -7.84 -11.14 -4.38
C PHE A 65 -8.03 -12.23 -5.43
N ILE A 66 -9.23 -12.80 -5.47
CA ILE A 66 -9.62 -13.80 -6.45
C ILE A 66 -11.05 -13.52 -6.92
N TRP A 67 -11.35 -13.89 -8.16
CA TRP A 67 -12.73 -13.95 -8.64
C TRP A 67 -13.49 -15.10 -7.99
N GLU A 68 -14.73 -14.86 -7.59
CA GLU A 68 -15.62 -15.90 -7.09
C GLU A 68 -15.82 -16.97 -8.18
N ASP A 69 -15.71 -18.23 -7.79
CA ASP A 69 -15.77 -19.39 -8.69
C ASP A 69 -14.80 -19.35 -9.88
N SER A 70 -13.72 -18.56 -9.78
CA SER A 70 -12.74 -18.33 -10.85
C SER A 70 -13.34 -17.74 -12.14
N VAL A 71 -14.47 -17.07 -12.03
CA VAL A 71 -15.16 -16.44 -13.16
C VAL A 71 -14.86 -14.95 -13.16
N ARG A 72 -14.16 -14.47 -14.20
CA ARG A 72 -13.85 -13.05 -14.37
C ARG A 72 -15.13 -12.20 -14.41
N ASP A 73 -15.06 -10.99 -13.85
CA ASP A 73 -16.18 -10.05 -13.71
C ASP A 73 -17.28 -10.48 -12.72
N SER A 74 -17.08 -11.57 -12.01
CA SER A 74 -17.91 -11.95 -10.89
C SER A 74 -17.59 -11.12 -9.64
N ARG A 75 -18.03 -11.55 -8.49
CA ARG A 75 -17.66 -10.96 -7.22
C ARG A 75 -16.19 -11.25 -6.90
N VAL A 76 -15.50 -10.27 -6.30
CA VAL A 76 -14.13 -10.47 -5.82
C VAL A 76 -14.14 -10.85 -4.35
N LEU A 77 -13.33 -11.85 -4.01
CA LEU A 77 -13.11 -12.30 -2.64
C LEU A 77 -11.67 -12.02 -2.22
N PHE A 78 -11.47 -11.67 -0.95
CA PHE A 78 -10.15 -11.61 -0.36
C PHE A 78 -9.83 -12.92 0.36
N MET A 79 -8.72 -13.55 -0.01
CA MET A 79 -8.22 -14.79 0.57
C MET A 79 -6.96 -14.53 1.38
N PRO A 80 -7.03 -14.57 2.72
CA PRO A 80 -5.85 -14.45 3.56
C PRO A 80 -4.82 -15.54 3.22
N ASN A 81 -3.56 -15.14 3.05
CA ASN A 81 -2.46 -16.03 2.74
C ASN A 81 -1.15 -15.41 3.24
N PRO A 82 -0.38 -16.06 4.12
CA PRO A 82 0.90 -15.54 4.61
C PRO A 82 1.93 -15.26 3.49
N LYS A 83 1.78 -15.93 2.33
CA LYS A 83 2.58 -15.71 1.11
C LYS A 83 1.86 -14.84 0.09
N GLY A 84 0.76 -14.19 0.47
CA GLY A 84 -0.02 -13.32 -0.39
C GLY A 84 0.77 -12.08 -0.83
N LYS A 85 0.34 -11.52 -1.95
CA LYS A 85 0.99 -10.39 -2.62
C LYS A 85 0.60 -9.03 -2.01
N PHE A 86 -0.61 -8.96 -1.46
CA PHE A 86 -1.19 -7.74 -0.90
C PHE A 86 -0.93 -7.66 0.59
N TYR A 87 -0.55 -6.48 1.06
CA TYR A 87 -0.43 -6.12 2.46
C TYR A 87 -1.60 -5.20 2.82
N ILE A 88 -2.44 -5.62 3.73
CA ILE A 88 -3.71 -4.94 4.01
C ILE A 88 -3.85 -4.71 5.52
N SER A 89 -4.04 -3.46 5.92
CA SER A 89 -4.32 -3.06 7.30
C SER A 89 -5.79 -2.79 7.59
N TRP A 90 -6.61 -2.64 6.55
CA TRP A 90 -8.05 -2.46 6.69
C TRP A 90 -8.82 -3.16 5.57
N LEU A 91 -9.80 -3.97 5.94
CA LEU A 91 -10.76 -4.58 5.03
C LEU A 91 -12.12 -3.91 5.20
N PRO A 92 -12.80 -3.52 4.12
CA PRO A 92 -14.11 -2.90 4.22
C PRO A 92 -15.13 -3.92 4.77
N PRO A 93 -16.10 -3.47 5.57
CA PRO A 93 -17.21 -4.30 6.00
C PRO A 93 -18.00 -4.84 4.79
N LYS A 94 -18.70 -5.97 4.97
CA LYS A 94 -19.34 -6.71 3.86
C LYS A 94 -20.26 -5.88 2.97
N ASN A 95 -20.95 -4.90 3.55
CA ASN A 95 -21.85 -4.00 2.81
C ASN A 95 -21.13 -2.99 1.90
N LEU A 96 -19.85 -2.75 2.12
CA LEU A 96 -19.00 -1.88 1.29
C LEU A 96 -18.16 -2.66 0.29
N GLN A 97 -18.04 -3.98 0.44
CA GLN A 97 -17.30 -4.82 -0.50
C GLN A 97 -18.03 -4.95 -1.83
N ASN A 98 -17.26 -4.92 -2.93
CA ASN A 98 -17.77 -5.05 -4.30
C ASN A 98 -18.87 -3.99 -4.62
N SER A 99 -18.76 -2.82 -4.05
CA SER A 99 -19.69 -1.72 -4.28
C SER A 99 -19.46 -1.11 -5.66
N VAL A 100 -20.22 -1.57 -6.65
CA VAL A 100 -20.15 -1.11 -8.03
C VAL A 100 -21.51 -0.57 -8.47
N ILE A 101 -21.52 0.62 -9.06
CA ILE A 101 -22.72 1.26 -9.62
C ILE A 101 -22.70 1.06 -11.13
N ILE A 102 -23.75 0.46 -11.69
CA ILE A 102 -23.89 0.29 -13.14
C ILE A 102 -24.71 1.45 -13.71
N LYS A 103 -24.12 2.21 -14.63
CA LYS A 103 -24.80 3.28 -15.38
C LYS A 103 -24.52 3.12 -16.86
N ARG A 104 -25.57 2.99 -17.67
CA ARG A 104 -25.47 2.83 -19.15
C ARG A 104 -24.51 1.70 -19.55
N GLY A 105 -24.56 0.58 -18.84
CA GLY A 105 -23.71 -0.58 -19.09
C GLY A 105 -22.26 -0.46 -18.59
N MET A 106 -21.85 0.68 -18.04
CA MET A 106 -20.52 0.88 -17.48
C MET A 106 -20.52 0.73 -15.96
N LYS A 107 -19.45 0.14 -15.42
CA LYS A 107 -19.23 -0.03 -13.98
C LYS A 107 -18.49 1.19 -13.41
N TYR A 108 -19.00 1.74 -12.32
CA TYR A 108 -18.40 2.85 -11.59
C TYR A 108 -18.17 2.48 -10.12
N PRO A 109 -17.11 3.01 -9.48
CA PRO A 109 -16.86 2.76 -8.06
C PRO A 109 -17.97 3.35 -7.18
N GLY A 110 -18.60 2.51 -6.35
CA GLY A 110 -19.66 2.92 -5.44
C GLY A 110 -19.15 3.68 -4.22
N ASN A 111 -17.92 3.39 -3.79
CA ASN A 111 -17.30 3.94 -2.58
C ASN A 111 -16.30 5.08 -2.89
N LYS A 112 -16.50 5.84 -3.96
CA LYS A 112 -15.61 6.93 -4.39
C LYS A 112 -15.37 8.01 -3.34
N HIS A 113 -16.26 8.12 -2.37
CA HIS A 113 -16.17 9.08 -1.27
C HIS A 113 -15.30 8.59 -0.11
N LEU A 114 -15.06 7.28 0.01
CA LEU A 114 -14.31 6.69 1.11
C LEU A 114 -12.80 6.71 0.90
N GLY A 115 -12.34 6.64 -0.33
CA GLY A 115 -10.92 6.56 -0.62
C GLY A 115 -10.61 6.57 -2.11
N ALA A 116 -9.34 6.34 -2.41
CA ALA A 116 -8.85 6.18 -3.77
C ALA A 116 -7.57 5.34 -3.76
N PHE A 117 -7.25 4.79 -4.93
CA PHE A 117 -5.97 4.11 -5.17
C PHE A 117 -5.05 5.00 -6.00
N GLY A 118 -3.75 4.97 -5.68
CA GLY A 118 -2.66 5.43 -6.53
C GLY A 118 -1.96 4.23 -7.15
N CYS A 119 -1.67 4.27 -8.44
CA CYS A 119 -1.00 3.19 -9.16
C CYS A 119 0.09 3.73 -10.09
N ASP A 120 1.29 3.19 -9.93
CA ASP A 120 2.36 3.29 -10.92
C ASP A 120 2.49 1.93 -11.63
N PRO A 121 1.90 1.76 -12.82
CA PRO A 121 1.97 0.51 -13.55
C PRO A 121 3.31 0.36 -14.25
N TYR A 122 3.81 -0.88 -14.40
CA TYR A 122 4.95 -1.16 -15.27
C TYR A 122 4.47 -1.64 -16.65
N ASP A 123 5.31 -1.41 -17.66
CA ASP A 123 5.12 -1.96 -19.01
C ASP A 123 6.10 -3.11 -19.26
N ILE A 124 5.81 -3.91 -20.29
CA ILE A 124 6.61 -5.09 -20.72
C ILE A 124 7.97 -4.68 -21.34
N SER A 125 8.17 -3.40 -21.61
CA SER A 125 9.42 -2.95 -22.21
C SER A 125 10.62 -3.49 -21.42
N GLY A 126 11.32 -4.47 -22.03
CA GLY A 126 12.54 -5.00 -21.46
C GLY A 126 13.53 -3.86 -21.23
N THR A 127 13.95 -3.70 -20.00
CA THR A 127 15.08 -2.81 -19.71
C THR A 127 16.35 -3.48 -20.23
N VAL A 128 17.22 -2.70 -20.83
CA VAL A 128 18.52 -3.15 -21.34
C VAL A 128 19.31 -3.93 -20.26
N ASP A 129 19.11 -3.59 -18.99
CA ASP A 129 19.80 -4.16 -17.84
C ASP A 129 19.09 -5.35 -17.18
N LYS A 130 18.01 -5.87 -17.73
CA LYS A 130 17.16 -6.92 -17.12
C LYS A 130 16.59 -6.58 -15.71
N ARG A 131 16.79 -5.36 -15.22
CA ARG A 131 16.25 -4.84 -13.97
C ARG A 131 14.97 -4.05 -14.27
N GLY A 132 13.87 -4.75 -14.42
CA GLY A 132 12.58 -4.10 -14.61
C GLY A 132 12.06 -3.47 -13.30
N SER A 133 11.48 -2.26 -13.39
CA SER A 133 10.75 -1.65 -12.27
C SER A 133 9.55 -2.50 -11.88
N ASN A 134 9.21 -2.54 -10.61
CA ASN A 134 7.95 -3.11 -10.13
C ASN A 134 6.80 -2.17 -10.47
N GLY A 135 5.61 -2.73 -10.61
CA GLY A 135 4.38 -1.95 -10.50
C GLY A 135 4.01 -1.78 -9.03
N SER A 136 3.33 -0.69 -8.71
CA SER A 136 2.85 -0.43 -7.36
C SER A 136 1.39 0.01 -7.34
N LEU A 137 0.65 -0.42 -6.31
CA LEU A 137 -0.70 0.02 -6.00
C LEU A 137 -0.80 0.32 -4.51
N HIS A 138 -1.24 1.52 -4.18
CA HIS A 138 -1.46 1.93 -2.80
C HIS A 138 -2.89 2.44 -2.62
N GLY A 139 -3.58 1.96 -1.59
CA GLY A 139 -4.92 2.42 -1.23
C GLY A 139 -4.86 3.40 -0.07
N LEU A 140 -5.51 4.56 -0.21
CA LEU A 140 -5.63 5.59 0.82
C LEU A 140 -7.10 5.88 1.10
N THR A 141 -7.51 5.78 2.37
CA THR A 141 -8.82 6.27 2.82
C THR A 141 -8.81 7.77 3.00
N LYS A 142 -9.93 8.41 2.71
CA LYS A 142 -10.19 9.83 2.98
C LYS A 142 -10.85 9.99 4.34
N TRP A 143 -10.85 11.21 4.84
CA TRP A 143 -11.73 11.54 5.95
C TRP A 143 -13.20 11.44 5.49
N SER A 144 -14.01 10.69 6.22
CA SER A 144 -15.43 10.52 5.92
C SER A 144 -16.25 10.39 7.21
N MET A 145 -17.56 10.51 7.12
CA MET A 145 -18.50 10.28 8.23
C MET A 145 -18.79 8.78 8.47
N GLU A 146 -18.29 7.93 7.59
CA GLU A 146 -18.41 6.48 7.68
C GLU A 146 -17.42 5.91 8.71
N ASN A 147 -17.68 4.70 9.20
CA ASN A 147 -16.76 3.98 10.08
C ASN A 147 -15.57 3.39 9.29
N VAL A 148 -14.73 4.28 8.79
CA VAL A 148 -13.53 3.98 7.98
C VAL A 148 -12.35 4.71 8.60
N PRO A 149 -11.17 4.09 8.76
CA PRO A 149 -9.98 4.79 9.25
C PRO A 149 -9.68 6.03 8.40
N PRO A 150 -9.62 7.23 8.96
CA PRO A 150 -9.41 8.45 8.18
C PRO A 150 -7.94 8.62 7.79
N ASN A 151 -7.67 9.12 6.57
CA ASN A 151 -6.33 9.43 6.08
C ASN A 151 -5.31 8.28 6.29
N HIS A 152 -5.75 7.05 6.02
CA HIS A 152 -4.99 5.86 6.31
C HIS A 152 -4.60 5.12 5.04
N PHE A 153 -3.30 4.80 4.89
CA PHE A 153 -2.85 3.88 3.87
C PHE A 153 -3.22 2.46 4.29
N PHE A 154 -4.19 1.88 3.61
CA PHE A 154 -4.78 0.59 4.00
C PHE A 154 -4.34 -0.59 3.16
N LEU A 155 -3.76 -0.35 1.99
CA LEU A 155 -3.31 -1.41 1.09
C LEU A 155 -2.01 -1.02 0.41
N GLU A 156 -1.11 -1.99 0.36
CA GLU A 156 0.11 -1.96 -0.44
C GLU A 156 0.18 -3.22 -1.31
N TYR A 157 0.51 -3.03 -2.59
CA TYR A 157 0.86 -4.10 -3.52
C TYR A 157 2.00 -3.61 -4.39
N ILE A 158 3.19 -4.19 -4.21
CA ILE A 158 4.38 -3.91 -5.01
C ILE A 158 4.85 -5.23 -5.59
N ALA A 159 4.77 -5.37 -6.91
CA ALA A 159 5.11 -6.61 -7.57
C ALA A 159 5.50 -6.42 -9.04
N ARG A 160 6.23 -7.39 -9.56
CA ARG A 160 6.49 -7.56 -10.98
C ARG A 160 6.20 -9.02 -11.37
N PRO A 161 4.93 -9.38 -11.57
CA PRO A 161 4.59 -10.71 -12.10
C PRO A 161 5.16 -10.90 -13.51
N GLN A 162 5.09 -12.13 -14.02
CA GLN A 162 5.67 -12.51 -15.32
C GLN A 162 5.13 -11.67 -16.48
N THR A 163 3.87 -11.28 -16.41
CA THR A 163 3.25 -10.41 -17.41
C THR A 163 2.53 -9.23 -16.75
N ALA A 164 2.43 -8.12 -17.46
CA ALA A 164 1.74 -6.92 -16.97
C ALA A 164 0.24 -7.18 -16.78
N GLU A 165 -0.35 -8.06 -17.57
CA GLU A 165 -1.76 -8.43 -17.48
C GLU A 165 -2.10 -9.06 -16.11
N ILE A 166 -1.20 -9.85 -15.54
CA ILE A 166 -1.37 -10.41 -14.18
C ILE A 166 -1.43 -9.27 -13.15
N PHE A 167 -0.53 -8.28 -13.29
CA PHE A 167 -0.54 -7.10 -12.43
C PHE A 167 -1.84 -6.28 -12.60
N PHE A 168 -2.27 -6.07 -13.84
CA PHE A 168 -3.50 -5.32 -14.13
C PHE A 168 -4.74 -6.04 -13.61
N GLU A 169 -4.80 -7.36 -13.71
CA GLU A 169 -5.90 -8.16 -13.15
C GLU A 169 -5.93 -8.09 -11.62
N ASP A 170 -4.76 -8.16 -10.97
CA ASP A 170 -4.62 -7.97 -9.53
C ASP A 170 -5.13 -6.56 -9.10
N VAL A 171 -4.75 -5.52 -9.84
CA VAL A 171 -5.22 -4.14 -9.62
C VAL A 171 -6.73 -4.06 -9.78
N LEU A 172 -7.28 -4.58 -10.89
CA LEU A 172 -8.72 -4.56 -11.17
C LEU A 172 -9.53 -5.23 -10.06
N MET A 173 -9.10 -6.40 -9.59
CA MET A 173 -9.75 -7.09 -8.49
C MET A 173 -9.74 -6.25 -7.19
N ALA A 174 -8.61 -5.63 -6.86
CA ALA A 174 -8.55 -4.75 -5.69
C ALA A 174 -9.52 -3.57 -5.81
N LEU A 175 -9.58 -2.90 -6.97
CA LEU A 175 -10.49 -1.79 -7.22
C LEU A 175 -11.96 -2.19 -7.08
N ILE A 176 -12.34 -3.34 -7.63
CA ILE A 176 -13.72 -3.86 -7.55
C ILE A 176 -14.06 -4.22 -6.11
N PHE A 177 -13.16 -4.93 -5.41
CA PHE A 177 -13.39 -5.34 -4.02
C PHE A 177 -13.65 -4.15 -3.10
N TYR A 178 -12.84 -3.08 -3.22
CA TYR A 178 -13.01 -1.87 -2.41
C TYR A 178 -14.07 -0.91 -2.96
N GLY A 179 -14.42 -1.03 -4.23
CA GLY A 179 -15.35 -0.11 -4.90
C GLY A 179 -14.84 1.33 -4.95
N MET A 180 -13.53 1.54 -5.01
CA MET A 180 -12.87 2.85 -4.98
C MET A 180 -12.25 3.21 -6.34
N PRO A 181 -12.14 4.51 -6.68
CA PRO A 181 -11.49 4.96 -7.91
C PRO A 181 -9.96 4.80 -7.84
N ILE A 182 -9.34 4.83 -9.01
CA ILE A 182 -7.89 4.80 -9.19
C ILE A 182 -7.39 6.10 -9.84
N LEU A 183 -6.22 6.56 -9.40
CA LEU A 183 -5.37 7.51 -10.09
C LEU A 183 -4.14 6.74 -10.58
N ALA A 184 -4.08 6.46 -11.86
CA ALA A 184 -2.97 5.75 -12.48
C ALA A 184 -2.06 6.72 -13.21
N GLU A 185 -0.74 6.47 -13.13
CA GLU A 185 0.24 7.21 -13.91
C GLU A 185 0.06 6.91 -15.41
N ASN A 186 -0.03 7.97 -16.23
CA ASN A 186 -0.39 7.86 -17.65
C ASN A 186 0.83 7.83 -18.60
N ASN A 187 2.05 7.71 -18.09
CA ASN A 187 3.23 7.53 -18.93
C ASN A 187 3.27 6.13 -19.59
N LYS A 188 2.46 5.17 -19.07
CA LYS A 188 2.30 3.81 -19.56
C LYS A 188 0.81 3.47 -19.66
N PRO A 189 0.12 3.89 -20.72
CA PRO A 189 -1.35 3.88 -20.80
C PRO A 189 -1.97 2.49 -20.87
N ARG A 190 -1.20 1.41 -20.94
CA ARG A 190 -1.69 0.05 -21.17
C ARG A 190 -2.68 -0.41 -20.09
N LEU A 191 -2.46 -0.04 -18.83
CA LEU A 191 -3.42 -0.32 -17.75
C LEU A 191 -4.79 0.31 -18.01
N LEU A 192 -4.84 1.48 -18.66
CA LEU A 192 -6.09 2.20 -18.90
C LEU A 192 -6.97 1.53 -19.99
N TYR A 193 -6.38 0.65 -20.79
CA TYR A 193 -7.07 -0.08 -21.87
C TYR A 193 -7.37 -1.54 -21.50
N TYR A 194 -6.97 -1.97 -20.27
CA TYR A 194 -7.20 -3.31 -19.76
C TYR A 194 -8.61 -3.47 -19.18
#